data_00288245343717cbe70024a17a4fee5a
#
_entry.id   00288245343717cbe70024a17a4fee5a
#
_cell.length_a   1.000
_cell.length_b   1.000
_cell.length_c   1.000
_cell.angle_alpha   90.00
_cell.angle_beta   90.00
_cell.angle_gamma   90.00
#
_symmetry.space_group_name_H-M   'P 1'
#
loop_
_entity.id
_entity.type
_entity.pdbx_description
1 polymer ?
#
loop_
_entity_poly.entity_id
_entity_poly.type
_entity_poly.pdbx_seq_one_letter_code
_entity_poly.pdbx_strand_id
1 'polypeptide(L)'
;MRSKFLVLFVGVLAFSMITFAFSASSFAKERIVFGGGPAGGTFQVVANGIQVYKPVKAIEEFTVKAQSSAGSVENLRKTDAGRQQMSVVYSGHVYLGRNGMMKNDTKKYTNVLAVAWLYGAPAQLVVREGSGIKSVTDLAGKKVGVGNAGSGAFANCELFFSHMGVWDKIERNAMGYNDAAAAFGNDQLDAFWLFTAFPSGAVIMAAQTNKIALLDLDADAKASGFYKKYPYFGKLAVPAGTYRGVDYDSPSFQDSALWVANSKVSADAVYKLLSLIYTDEGLKHMYGQKKTFKKMSLQTGATNIVTPFHPGAEKFWKEKGMLK
;
A
#
# COMPACT_ATOMS: atom_id res chain seq x y z
N MET A 1 -62.54 -38.35 -72.64
CA MET A 1 -63.36 -38.24 -71.44
C MET A 1 -62.65 -38.97 -70.30
N ARG A 2 -62.51 -38.30 -69.16
CA ARG A 2 -61.97 -38.73 -67.88
C ARG A 2 -60.44 -38.86 -67.72
N SER A 3 -59.82 -37.76 -67.38
CA SER A 3 -58.51 -37.64 -66.81
C SER A 3 -58.50 -38.27 -65.42
N LYS A 4 -57.44 -39.01 -65.11
CA LYS A 4 -57.13 -39.44 -63.75
C LYS A 4 -55.88 -38.71 -63.32
N PHE A 5 -56.04 -37.76 -62.35
CA PHE A 5 -54.94 -37.08 -61.65
C PHE A 5 -54.24 -38.08 -60.73
N LEU A 6 -52.99 -38.30 -60.97
CA LEU A 6 -52.08 -38.98 -60.04
C LEU A 6 -51.42 -37.95 -59.16
N VAL A 7 -51.80 -37.92 -57.90
CA VAL A 7 -51.15 -37.03 -56.87
C VAL A 7 -49.94 -37.75 -56.31
N LEU A 8 -48.79 -37.25 -56.67
CA LEU A 8 -47.51 -37.72 -56.12
C LEU A 8 -47.23 -36.97 -54.77
N PHE A 9 -47.30 -37.68 -53.63
CA PHE A 9 -46.91 -37.19 -52.34
C PHE A 9 -45.37 -37.31 -52.20
N VAL A 10 -44.68 -36.18 -52.32
CA VAL A 10 -43.24 -36.06 -51.95
C VAL A 10 -43.15 -35.69 -50.50
N GLY A 11 -42.83 -36.69 -49.68
CA GLY A 11 -42.53 -36.44 -48.27
C GLY A 11 -41.16 -35.82 -48.13
N VAL A 12 -41.11 -34.49 -47.75
CA VAL A 12 -39.88 -33.82 -47.37
C VAL A 12 -39.59 -34.13 -45.90
N LEU A 13 -38.65 -35.03 -45.66
CA LEU A 13 -38.04 -35.19 -44.29
C LEU A 13 -37.16 -34.00 -44.01
N ALA A 14 -37.69 -33.04 -43.26
CA ALA A 14 -36.89 -31.98 -42.66
C ALA A 14 -36.06 -32.55 -41.50
N PHE A 15 -34.79 -32.86 -41.77
CA PHE A 15 -33.81 -33.22 -40.75
C PHE A 15 -33.42 -31.96 -40.02
N SER A 16 -34.09 -31.64 -38.89
CA SER A 16 -33.71 -30.53 -38.02
C SER A 16 -32.39 -30.86 -37.31
N MET A 17 -31.27 -30.40 -37.87
CA MET A 17 -29.99 -30.31 -37.14
C MET A 17 -30.12 -29.25 -36.04
N ILE A 18 -30.40 -29.69 -34.83
CA ILE A 18 -30.22 -28.85 -33.63
C ILE A 18 -28.72 -28.73 -33.40
N THR A 19 -28.13 -27.69 -33.96
CA THR A 19 -26.79 -27.28 -33.60
C THR A 19 -26.85 -26.70 -32.19
N PHE A 20 -26.48 -27.51 -31.19
CA PHE A 20 -26.12 -27.01 -29.86
C PHE A 20 -24.89 -26.11 -30.03
N ALA A 21 -25.13 -24.83 -30.24
CA ALA A 21 -24.10 -23.83 -30.10
C ALA A 21 -23.70 -23.81 -28.61
N PHE A 22 -22.67 -24.56 -28.28
CA PHE A 22 -21.90 -24.29 -27.03
C PHE A 22 -21.37 -22.87 -27.13
N SER A 23 -22.18 -21.93 -26.68
CA SER A 23 -21.65 -20.59 -26.38
C SER A 23 -20.59 -20.77 -25.30
N ALA A 24 -19.34 -20.93 -25.69
CA ALA A 24 -18.22 -20.73 -24.81
C ALA A 24 -18.33 -19.28 -24.33
N SER A 25 -18.98 -19.08 -23.19
CA SER A 25 -18.94 -17.79 -22.48
C SER A 25 -17.48 -17.54 -22.20
N SER A 26 -16.85 -16.74 -23.05
CA SER A 26 -15.57 -16.13 -22.76
C SER A 26 -15.82 -15.24 -21.54
N PHE A 27 -15.72 -15.83 -20.34
CA PHE A 27 -15.71 -15.04 -19.14
C PHE A 27 -14.50 -14.11 -19.24
N ALA A 28 -14.76 -12.82 -19.44
CA ALA A 28 -13.71 -11.82 -19.35
C ALA A 28 -13.02 -12.02 -18.00
N LYS A 29 -11.68 -12.16 -18.01
CA LYS A 29 -10.91 -12.32 -16.78
C LYS A 29 -11.30 -11.25 -15.77
N GLU A 30 -11.60 -11.65 -14.54
CA GLU A 30 -11.85 -10.70 -13.47
C GLU A 30 -10.63 -9.77 -13.33
N ARG A 31 -10.88 -8.46 -13.18
CA ARG A 31 -9.83 -7.48 -13.03
C ARG A 31 -9.67 -7.10 -11.55
N ILE A 32 -8.56 -7.48 -10.98
CA ILE A 32 -8.17 -7.06 -9.64
C ILE A 32 -7.33 -5.79 -9.74
N VAL A 33 -7.92 -4.64 -9.38
CA VAL A 33 -7.20 -3.38 -9.24
C VAL A 33 -6.48 -3.38 -7.91
N PHE A 34 -5.15 -3.26 -7.96
CA PHE A 34 -4.28 -3.19 -6.78
C PHE A 34 -3.82 -1.75 -6.56
N GLY A 35 -4.34 -1.10 -5.51
CA GLY A 35 -3.97 0.25 -5.11
C GLY A 35 -2.55 0.30 -4.54
N GLY A 36 -1.69 1.04 -5.21
CA GLY A 36 -0.32 1.32 -4.78
C GLY A 36 -0.23 2.62 -3.98
N GLY A 37 0.60 3.54 -4.43
CA GLY A 37 0.82 4.85 -3.80
C GLY A 37 1.37 5.86 -4.80
N PRO A 38 1.86 7.00 -4.32
CA PRO A 38 2.49 7.99 -5.16
C PRO A 38 3.82 7.47 -5.73
N ALA A 39 4.26 8.11 -6.82
CA ALA A 39 5.57 7.83 -7.41
C ALA A 39 6.69 8.00 -6.36
N GLY A 40 7.68 7.12 -6.39
CA GLY A 40 8.76 7.06 -5.40
C GLY A 40 8.38 6.38 -4.08
N GLY A 41 7.08 6.10 -3.83
CA GLY A 41 6.59 5.44 -2.63
C GLY A 41 6.66 3.91 -2.72
N THR A 42 6.92 3.26 -1.58
CA THR A 42 7.06 1.79 -1.52
C THR A 42 5.75 1.05 -1.82
N PHE A 43 4.58 1.63 -1.52
CA PHE A 43 3.29 1.04 -1.86
C PHE A 43 3.14 0.79 -3.37
N GLN A 44 3.60 1.75 -4.20
CA GLN A 44 3.56 1.59 -5.65
C GLN A 44 4.50 0.47 -6.11
N VAL A 45 5.64 0.30 -5.45
CA VAL A 45 6.58 -0.80 -5.76
C VAL A 45 5.96 -2.16 -5.41
N VAL A 46 5.19 -2.27 -4.31
CA VAL A 46 4.43 -3.50 -3.99
C VAL A 46 3.45 -3.84 -5.10
N ALA A 47 2.59 -2.89 -5.47
CA ALA A 47 1.56 -3.11 -6.48
C ALA A 47 2.15 -3.51 -7.85
N ASN A 48 3.21 -2.79 -8.27
CA ASN A 48 3.92 -3.10 -9.51
C ASN A 48 4.62 -4.47 -9.43
N GLY A 49 5.30 -4.77 -8.33
CA GLY A 49 6.00 -6.03 -8.12
C GLY A 49 5.07 -7.24 -8.26
N ILE A 50 3.89 -7.18 -7.63
CA ILE A 50 2.87 -8.23 -7.75
C ILE A 50 2.37 -8.32 -9.21
N GLN A 51 2.05 -7.19 -9.85
CA GLN A 51 1.54 -7.16 -11.23
C GLN A 51 2.54 -7.76 -12.23
N VAL A 52 3.83 -7.49 -12.08
CA VAL A 52 4.84 -7.91 -13.09
C VAL A 52 5.38 -9.31 -12.86
N TYR A 53 5.07 -9.95 -11.73
CA TYR A 53 5.54 -11.30 -11.44
C TYR A 53 4.96 -12.31 -12.43
N LYS A 54 5.84 -13.05 -13.13
CA LYS A 54 5.43 -13.95 -14.23
C LYS A 54 4.34 -14.96 -13.82
N PRO A 55 4.42 -15.67 -12.68
CA PRO A 55 3.36 -16.57 -12.24
C PRO A 55 2.01 -15.86 -12.01
N VAL A 56 2.00 -14.60 -11.53
CA VAL A 56 0.77 -13.81 -11.39
C VAL A 56 0.20 -13.43 -12.75
N LYS A 57 1.04 -13.07 -13.73
CA LYS A 57 0.60 -12.79 -15.10
C LYS A 57 0.02 -14.03 -15.81
N ALA A 58 0.45 -15.23 -15.43
CA ALA A 58 -0.01 -16.48 -16.00
C ALA A 58 -1.36 -16.96 -15.45
N ILE A 59 -1.94 -16.29 -14.45
CA ILE A 59 -3.27 -16.63 -13.93
C ILE A 59 -4.32 -16.45 -15.04
N GLU A 60 -5.15 -17.46 -15.24
CA GLU A 60 -6.18 -17.44 -16.27
C GLU A 60 -7.49 -16.81 -15.79
N GLU A 61 -7.84 -16.97 -14.51
CA GLU A 61 -9.12 -16.58 -13.93
C GLU A 61 -9.25 -15.08 -13.72
N PHE A 62 -8.13 -14.39 -13.43
CA PHE A 62 -8.12 -12.94 -13.21
C PHE A 62 -6.81 -12.29 -13.64
N THR A 63 -6.83 -10.96 -13.71
CA THR A 63 -5.63 -10.14 -13.96
C THR A 63 -5.41 -9.18 -12.80
N VAL A 64 -4.14 -8.93 -12.42
CA VAL A 64 -3.79 -7.90 -11.45
C VAL A 64 -3.31 -6.65 -12.17
N LYS A 65 -3.91 -5.50 -11.85
CA LYS A 65 -3.56 -4.20 -12.40
C LYS A 65 -3.17 -3.24 -11.28
N ALA A 66 -1.91 -2.89 -11.21
CA ALA A 66 -1.42 -1.85 -10.30
C ALA A 66 -2.00 -0.48 -10.71
N GLN A 67 -2.43 0.28 -9.72
CA GLN A 67 -2.97 1.62 -9.89
C GLN A 67 -2.33 2.56 -8.87
N SER A 68 -1.85 3.72 -9.34
CA SER A 68 -1.34 4.76 -8.45
C SER A 68 -2.48 5.36 -7.61
N SER A 69 -2.12 5.87 -6.45
CA SER A 69 -3.02 6.57 -5.53
C SER A 69 -2.25 7.60 -4.72
N ALA A 70 -2.94 8.42 -3.94
CA ALA A 70 -2.27 9.27 -2.95
C ALA A 70 -1.64 8.44 -1.82
N GLY A 71 -2.09 7.21 -1.58
CA GLY A 71 -1.55 6.29 -0.57
C GLY A 71 -2.60 5.78 0.41
N SER A 72 -2.20 5.54 1.65
CA SER A 72 -2.92 4.73 2.64
C SER A 72 -4.38 5.14 2.87
N VAL A 73 -4.67 6.43 3.09
CA VAL A 73 -6.04 6.89 3.41
C VAL A 73 -6.95 6.77 2.20
N GLU A 74 -6.46 7.14 1.02
CA GLU A 74 -7.21 6.97 -0.22
C GLU A 74 -7.45 5.48 -0.52
N ASN A 75 -6.43 4.64 -0.33
CA ASN A 75 -6.54 3.19 -0.52
C ASN A 75 -7.57 2.57 0.41
N LEU A 76 -7.56 2.93 1.70
CA LEU A 76 -8.55 2.48 2.67
C LEU A 76 -9.98 2.75 2.16
N ARG A 77 -10.24 4.00 1.75
CA ARG A 77 -11.56 4.44 1.25
C ARG A 77 -11.95 3.74 -0.05
N LYS A 78 -11.02 3.63 -1.00
CA LYS A 78 -11.28 2.98 -2.30
C LYS A 78 -11.45 1.47 -2.16
N THR A 79 -10.67 0.83 -1.28
CA THR A 79 -10.79 -0.60 -1.02
C THR A 79 -12.10 -0.91 -0.31
N ASP A 80 -12.50 -0.16 0.71
CA ASP A 80 -13.80 -0.34 1.38
C ASP A 80 -14.98 -0.21 0.39
N ALA A 81 -14.90 0.76 -0.51
CA ALA A 81 -15.92 1.02 -1.53
C ALA A 81 -15.89 0.02 -2.71
N GLY A 82 -14.95 -0.93 -2.76
CA GLY A 82 -14.77 -1.88 -3.87
C GLY A 82 -14.24 -1.26 -5.16
N ARG A 83 -13.80 0.01 -5.15
CA ARG A 83 -13.18 0.67 -6.30
C ARG A 83 -11.75 0.21 -6.56
N GLN A 84 -11.12 -0.37 -5.55
CA GLN A 84 -9.91 -1.17 -5.61
C GLN A 84 -10.19 -2.50 -4.91
N GLN A 85 -9.83 -3.61 -5.53
CA GLN A 85 -10.03 -4.93 -4.96
C GLN A 85 -9.02 -5.23 -3.85
N MET A 86 -7.79 -4.77 -4.04
CA MET A 86 -6.69 -4.92 -3.10
C MET A 86 -5.88 -3.63 -3.04
N SER A 87 -5.16 -3.42 -1.96
CA SER A 87 -4.25 -2.27 -1.84
C SER A 87 -3.24 -2.44 -0.71
N VAL A 88 -2.36 -1.45 -0.56
CA VAL A 88 -1.50 -1.32 0.63
C VAL A 88 -2.04 -0.20 1.51
N VAL A 89 -2.25 -0.50 2.79
CA VAL A 89 -2.75 0.45 3.80
C VAL A 89 -1.91 0.30 5.08
N TYR A 90 -1.64 1.40 5.78
CA TYR A 90 -1.00 1.32 7.11
C TYR A 90 -1.95 0.77 8.16
N SER A 91 -1.43 -0.05 9.08
CA SER A 91 -2.22 -0.70 10.13
C SER A 91 -2.97 0.30 11.01
N GLY A 92 -2.35 1.42 11.36
CA GLY A 92 -3.00 2.50 12.10
C GLY A 92 -4.23 3.06 11.38
N HIS A 93 -4.16 3.28 10.06
CA HIS A 93 -5.31 3.74 9.29
C HIS A 93 -6.40 2.68 9.13
N VAL A 94 -6.04 1.39 9.03
CA VAL A 94 -7.01 0.29 9.04
C VAL A 94 -7.75 0.26 10.38
N TYR A 95 -6.99 0.36 11.50
CA TYR A 95 -7.55 0.38 12.84
C TYR A 95 -8.48 1.58 13.06
N LEU A 96 -7.99 2.79 12.82
CA LEU A 96 -8.77 4.03 12.98
C LEU A 96 -10.00 4.05 12.08
N GLY A 97 -9.84 3.67 10.82
CA GLY A 97 -10.93 3.63 9.85
C GLY A 97 -12.00 2.61 10.20
N ARG A 98 -11.60 1.41 10.64
CA ARG A 98 -12.55 0.37 11.05
C ARG A 98 -13.39 0.77 12.26
N ASN A 99 -12.81 1.57 13.17
CA ASN A 99 -13.48 2.04 14.38
C ASN A 99 -14.19 3.40 14.23
N GLY A 100 -14.14 4.04 13.04
CA GLY A 100 -14.72 5.37 12.81
C GLY A 100 -13.98 6.48 13.56
N MET A 101 -12.67 6.32 13.75
CA MET A 101 -11.78 7.21 14.51
C MET A 101 -10.83 8.03 13.62
N MET A 102 -11.05 8.02 12.30
CA MET A 102 -10.28 8.86 11.39
C MET A 102 -10.61 10.34 11.63
N LYS A 103 -9.59 11.21 11.54
CA LYS A 103 -9.80 12.65 11.72
C LYS A 103 -10.81 13.19 10.69
N ASN A 104 -11.86 13.86 11.17
CA ASN A 104 -12.95 14.41 10.35
C ASN A 104 -13.70 13.38 9.48
N ASP A 105 -13.66 12.10 9.85
CA ASP A 105 -14.29 11.03 9.10
C ASP A 105 -14.71 9.91 10.05
N THR A 106 -15.97 9.89 10.46
CA THR A 106 -16.53 8.93 11.43
C THR A 106 -17.06 7.66 10.76
N LYS A 107 -16.95 7.55 9.42
CA LYS A 107 -17.34 6.34 8.70
C LYS A 107 -16.50 5.15 9.15
N LYS A 108 -17.16 4.00 9.34
CA LYS A 108 -16.50 2.72 9.61
C LYS A 108 -16.20 2.00 8.30
N TYR A 109 -14.94 1.71 8.04
CA TYR A 109 -14.41 1.03 6.85
C TYR A 109 -14.26 -0.48 7.14
N THR A 110 -15.39 -1.20 7.23
CA THR A 110 -15.42 -2.60 7.67
C THR A 110 -15.18 -3.63 6.57
N ASN A 111 -15.26 -3.22 5.29
CA ASN A 111 -15.00 -4.09 4.15
C ASN A 111 -13.50 -4.26 3.83
N VAL A 112 -12.60 -3.62 4.59
CA VAL A 112 -11.15 -3.77 4.41
C VAL A 112 -10.65 -4.85 5.35
N LEU A 113 -10.16 -5.95 4.78
CA LEU A 113 -9.68 -7.13 5.49
C LEU A 113 -8.19 -7.35 5.22
N ALA A 114 -7.47 -7.90 6.20
CA ALA A 114 -6.05 -8.15 6.07
C ALA A 114 -5.76 -9.32 5.12
N VAL A 115 -4.71 -9.19 4.34
CA VAL A 115 -4.13 -10.26 3.52
C VAL A 115 -2.77 -10.65 4.07
N ALA A 116 -1.87 -9.70 4.24
CA ALA A 116 -0.53 -9.95 4.78
C ALA A 116 0.10 -8.68 5.37
N TRP A 117 1.00 -8.84 6.32
CA TRP A 117 2.00 -7.85 6.68
C TRP A 117 3.11 -7.83 5.63
N LEU A 118 3.58 -6.65 5.26
CA LEU A 118 4.60 -6.49 4.22
C LEU A 118 5.93 -5.97 4.79
N TYR A 119 5.90 -4.85 5.50
CA TYR A 119 7.08 -4.22 6.09
C TYR A 119 6.70 -3.13 7.08
N GLY A 120 7.66 -2.72 7.92
CA GLY A 120 7.55 -1.52 8.75
C GLY A 120 7.98 -0.27 7.97
N ALA A 121 7.19 0.79 8.07
CA ALA A 121 7.44 2.08 7.43
C ALA A 121 7.75 3.12 8.50
N PRO A 122 9.03 3.55 8.68
CA PRO A 122 9.34 4.60 9.64
C PRO A 122 8.98 5.98 9.11
N ALA A 123 8.69 6.89 10.03
CA ALA A 123 8.74 8.31 9.78
C ALA A 123 10.18 8.74 9.47
N GLN A 124 10.35 9.65 8.53
CA GLN A 124 11.65 10.25 8.21
C GLN A 124 11.41 11.74 8.03
N LEU A 125 12.12 12.56 8.81
CA LEU A 125 12.11 14.02 8.67
C LEU A 125 13.50 14.46 8.25
N VAL A 126 13.58 14.90 6.99
CA VAL A 126 14.83 15.34 6.36
C VAL A 126 14.99 16.84 6.53
N VAL A 127 16.15 17.24 7.01
CA VAL A 127 16.55 18.64 7.17
C VAL A 127 17.95 18.85 6.58
N ARG A 128 18.39 20.10 6.38
CA ARG A 128 19.78 20.38 6.03
C ARG A 128 20.67 20.19 7.25
N GLU A 129 21.82 19.56 7.06
CA GLU A 129 22.89 19.53 8.05
C GLU A 129 23.29 20.97 8.41
N GLY A 130 23.42 21.26 9.69
CA GLY A 130 23.79 22.61 10.17
C GLY A 130 22.65 23.63 10.15
N SER A 131 21.40 23.26 9.78
CA SER A 131 20.22 24.16 9.78
C SER A 131 19.80 24.66 11.17
N GLY A 132 20.33 24.06 12.25
CA GLY A 132 19.87 24.30 13.60
C GLY A 132 18.60 23.57 14.02
N ILE A 133 17.92 22.88 13.10
CA ILE A 133 16.72 22.08 13.39
C ILE A 133 17.17 20.75 14.01
N LYS A 134 16.85 20.52 15.29
CA LYS A 134 17.24 19.31 16.04
C LYS A 134 16.05 18.48 16.51
N SER A 135 14.86 19.07 16.59
CA SER A 135 13.60 18.41 16.95
C SER A 135 12.45 18.93 16.10
N VAL A 136 11.32 18.27 16.17
CA VAL A 136 10.09 18.67 15.44
C VAL A 136 9.64 20.08 15.88
N THR A 137 9.86 20.48 17.12
CA THR A 137 9.47 21.80 17.62
C THR A 137 10.25 22.96 17.01
N ASP A 138 11.47 22.72 16.49
CA ASP A 138 12.28 23.72 15.80
C ASP A 138 11.76 24.07 14.41
N LEU A 139 10.76 23.33 13.93
CA LEU A 139 10.10 23.60 12.64
C LEU A 139 9.15 24.82 12.67
N ALA A 140 8.87 25.41 13.82
CA ALA A 140 8.01 26.59 13.90
C ALA A 140 8.51 27.71 12.96
N GLY A 141 7.61 28.22 12.11
CA GLY A 141 7.92 29.21 11.06
C GLY A 141 8.66 28.67 9.83
N LYS A 142 8.89 27.37 9.73
CA LYS A 142 9.60 26.73 8.62
C LYS A 142 8.65 26.24 7.52
N LYS A 143 9.16 26.17 6.28
CA LYS A 143 8.49 25.60 5.12
C LYS A 143 8.71 24.08 5.10
N VAL A 144 7.64 23.32 5.29
CA VAL A 144 7.75 21.86 5.43
C VAL A 144 6.91 21.15 4.38
N GLY A 145 7.54 20.24 3.63
CA GLY A 145 6.86 19.27 2.79
C GLY A 145 6.21 18.19 3.67
N VAL A 146 4.87 18.11 3.70
CA VAL A 146 4.14 17.27 4.67
C VAL A 146 3.53 15.99 4.06
N GLY A 147 3.86 15.68 2.80
CA GLY A 147 3.28 14.56 2.04
C GLY A 147 2.04 14.99 1.24
N ASN A 148 1.58 14.12 0.32
CA ASN A 148 0.40 14.39 -0.50
C ASN A 148 -0.85 14.49 0.36
N ALA A 149 -1.74 15.42 0.05
CA ALA A 149 -3.08 15.44 0.62
C ALA A 149 -3.80 14.09 0.38
N GLY A 150 -4.46 13.55 1.41
CA GLY A 150 -5.11 12.24 1.36
C GLY A 150 -4.17 11.03 1.45
N SER A 151 -2.86 11.25 1.62
CA SER A 151 -1.90 10.18 1.86
C SER A 151 -1.82 9.79 3.34
N GLY A 152 -1.33 8.57 3.59
CA GLY A 152 -0.99 8.16 4.95
C GLY A 152 0.21 8.94 5.53
N ALA A 153 1.12 9.39 4.68
CA ALA A 153 2.24 10.24 5.12
C ALA A 153 1.75 11.59 5.63
N PHE A 154 0.84 12.24 4.89
CA PHE A 154 0.20 13.48 5.33
C PHE A 154 -0.55 13.28 6.66
N ALA A 155 -1.39 12.26 6.75
CA ALA A 155 -2.18 11.99 7.95
C ALA A 155 -1.29 11.71 9.19
N ASN A 156 -0.19 10.95 9.02
CA ASN A 156 0.75 10.67 10.11
C ASN A 156 1.62 11.89 10.46
N CYS A 157 1.97 12.75 9.48
CA CYS A 157 2.63 14.04 9.72
C CYS A 157 1.73 14.95 10.56
N GLU A 158 0.49 15.13 10.12
CA GLU A 158 -0.51 15.94 10.84
C GLU A 158 -0.73 15.41 12.26
N LEU A 159 -0.87 14.09 12.43
CA LEU A 159 -1.07 13.46 13.72
C LEU A 159 0.09 13.75 14.67
N PHE A 160 1.33 13.49 14.20
CA PHE A 160 2.52 13.66 15.03
C PHE A 160 2.82 15.13 15.30
N PHE A 161 2.78 15.99 14.29
CA PHE A 161 3.06 17.41 14.45
C PHE A 161 1.99 18.15 15.27
N SER A 162 0.72 17.74 15.18
CA SER A 162 -0.35 18.23 16.06
C SER A 162 -0.12 17.79 17.50
N HIS A 163 0.32 16.54 17.71
CA HIS A 163 0.67 16.05 19.05
C HIS A 163 1.84 16.83 19.66
N MET A 164 2.83 17.20 18.84
CA MET A 164 3.97 18.02 19.23
C MET A 164 3.64 19.53 19.34
N GLY A 165 2.43 19.95 18.98
CA GLY A 165 1.99 21.36 19.04
C GLY A 165 2.66 22.26 18.00
N VAL A 166 3.14 21.71 16.87
CA VAL A 166 3.86 22.44 15.82
C VAL A 166 3.08 22.51 14.49
N TRP A 167 2.04 21.70 14.29
CA TRP A 167 1.31 21.61 13.04
C TRP A 167 0.80 22.96 12.49
N ASP A 168 0.23 23.81 13.35
CA ASP A 168 -0.29 25.12 12.96
C ASP A 168 0.75 26.25 13.00
N LYS A 169 2.01 25.91 13.35
CA LYS A 169 3.13 26.85 13.39
C LYS A 169 4.06 26.75 12.18
N ILE A 170 3.86 25.77 11.30
CA ILE A 170 4.67 25.55 10.09
C ILE A 170 3.95 26.06 8.84
N GLU A 171 4.70 26.41 7.81
CA GLU A 171 4.17 26.59 6.45
C GLU A 171 4.09 25.22 5.77
N ARG A 172 2.87 24.70 5.69
CA ARG A 172 2.59 23.33 5.17
C ARG A 172 2.54 23.30 3.66
N ASN A 173 3.38 22.47 3.06
CA ASN A 173 3.43 22.23 1.62
C ASN A 173 3.04 20.79 1.33
N ALA A 174 1.77 20.57 0.91
CA ALA A 174 1.25 19.25 0.59
C ALA A 174 1.71 18.82 -0.81
N MET A 175 2.70 17.92 -0.88
CA MET A 175 3.27 17.45 -2.16
C MET A 175 3.84 16.04 -2.05
N GLY A 176 4.11 15.40 -3.20
CA GLY A 176 4.72 14.08 -3.29
C GLY A 176 6.18 14.06 -2.81
N TYR A 177 6.68 12.87 -2.50
CA TYR A 177 8.04 12.73 -1.98
C TYR A 177 9.12 13.26 -2.92
N ASN A 178 9.00 12.97 -4.23
CA ASN A 178 9.98 13.43 -5.21
C ASN A 178 9.89 14.95 -5.43
N ASP A 179 8.67 15.49 -5.44
CA ASP A 179 8.45 16.94 -5.57
C ASP A 179 8.99 17.67 -4.33
N ALA A 180 8.76 17.11 -3.12
CA ALA A 180 9.31 17.65 -1.88
C ALA A 180 10.85 17.62 -1.86
N ALA A 181 11.46 16.53 -2.34
CA ALA A 181 12.91 16.44 -2.44
C ALA A 181 13.49 17.43 -3.46
N ALA A 182 12.81 17.66 -4.60
CA ALA A 182 13.19 18.67 -5.58
C ALA A 182 13.04 20.09 -5.01
N ALA A 183 11.90 20.40 -4.38
CA ALA A 183 11.67 21.70 -3.72
C ALA A 183 12.68 21.96 -2.58
N PHE A 184 13.03 20.93 -1.82
CA PHE A 184 14.11 21.00 -0.82
C PHE A 184 15.45 21.28 -1.47
N GLY A 185 15.78 20.60 -2.60
CA GLY A 185 17.00 20.83 -3.35
C GLY A 185 17.13 22.27 -3.88
N ASN A 186 16.00 22.92 -4.17
CA ASN A 186 15.90 24.28 -4.69
C ASN A 186 15.68 25.35 -3.59
N ASP A 187 15.95 25.05 -2.33
CA ASP A 187 15.78 25.95 -1.17
C ASP A 187 14.33 26.47 -0.96
N GLN A 188 13.35 25.79 -1.54
CA GLN A 188 11.93 26.13 -1.40
C GLN A 188 11.30 25.51 -0.16
N LEU A 189 11.95 24.51 0.45
CA LEU A 189 11.59 23.87 1.71
C LEU A 189 12.78 23.86 2.67
N ASP A 190 12.50 24.05 3.96
CA ASP A 190 13.46 23.87 5.05
C ASP A 190 13.59 22.41 5.47
N ALA A 191 12.48 21.66 5.36
CA ALA A 191 12.41 20.25 5.73
C ALA A 191 11.35 19.54 4.87
N PHE A 192 11.44 18.20 4.81
CA PHE A 192 10.34 17.41 4.27
C PHE A 192 10.17 16.09 5.00
N TRP A 193 8.92 15.70 5.10
CA TRP A 193 8.46 14.51 5.79
C TRP A 193 8.19 13.37 4.82
N LEU A 194 8.61 12.17 5.21
CA LEU A 194 8.25 10.93 4.56
C LEU A 194 7.74 9.93 5.61
N PHE A 195 6.82 9.09 5.17
CA PHE A 195 6.39 7.93 5.96
C PHE A 195 6.44 6.72 5.01
N THR A 196 7.58 6.06 4.93
CA THR A 196 7.84 5.02 3.94
C THR A 196 9.06 4.19 4.33
N ALA A 197 9.22 3.00 3.71
CA ALA A 197 10.42 2.20 3.90
C ALA A 197 11.69 2.90 3.37
N PHE A 198 12.82 2.57 3.97
CA PHE A 198 14.14 2.99 3.53
C PHE A 198 14.85 1.89 2.72
N PRO A 199 15.83 2.24 1.84
CA PRO A 199 16.11 3.61 1.39
C PRO A 199 14.96 4.16 0.52
N SER A 200 14.67 5.45 0.66
CA SER A 200 13.73 6.19 -0.18
C SER A 200 14.45 6.91 -1.31
N GLY A 201 13.94 6.79 -2.54
CA GLY A 201 14.49 7.49 -3.70
C GLY A 201 14.51 9.01 -3.54
N ALA A 202 13.49 9.58 -2.89
CA ALA A 202 13.41 11.01 -2.61
C ALA A 202 14.52 11.50 -1.66
N VAL A 203 14.82 10.71 -0.60
CA VAL A 203 15.91 11.07 0.32
C VAL A 203 17.27 10.90 -0.36
N ILE A 204 17.45 9.85 -1.18
CA ILE A 204 18.65 9.68 -2.00
C ILE A 204 18.85 10.90 -2.91
N MET A 205 17.80 11.35 -3.60
CA MET A 205 17.83 12.52 -4.48
C MET A 205 18.23 13.79 -3.72
N ALA A 206 17.62 14.05 -2.56
CA ALA A 206 17.97 15.20 -1.72
C ALA A 206 19.44 15.14 -1.24
N ALA A 207 19.94 13.94 -0.88
CA ALA A 207 21.31 13.72 -0.43
C ALA A 207 22.37 13.83 -1.54
N GLN A 208 21.97 13.81 -2.82
CA GLN A 208 22.90 14.02 -3.94
C GLN A 208 23.34 15.46 -4.07
N THR A 209 22.45 16.41 -3.78
CA THR A 209 22.66 17.85 -4.00
C THR A 209 22.84 18.62 -2.69
N ASN A 210 22.46 18.06 -1.55
CA ASN A 210 22.52 18.70 -0.25
C ASN A 210 23.23 17.81 0.78
N LYS A 211 23.86 18.46 1.78
CA LYS A 211 24.17 17.78 3.03
C LYS A 211 22.90 17.71 3.86
N ILE A 212 22.45 16.51 4.16
CA ILE A 212 21.20 16.27 4.89
C ILE A 212 21.45 15.67 6.26
N ALA A 213 20.47 15.85 7.15
CA ALA A 213 20.35 15.11 8.40
C ALA A 213 18.94 14.51 8.51
N LEU A 214 18.83 13.38 9.19
CA LEU A 214 17.56 12.80 9.64
C LEU A 214 17.40 13.07 11.13
N LEU A 215 16.23 13.54 11.56
CA LEU A 215 15.98 13.80 12.99
C LEU A 215 15.68 12.52 13.75
N ASP A 216 16.03 12.52 15.05
CA ASP A 216 15.61 11.49 16.01
C ASP A 216 14.15 11.71 16.43
N LEU A 217 13.23 11.11 15.69
CA LEU A 217 11.78 11.21 15.94
C LEU A 217 11.33 10.30 17.10
N ASP A 218 12.12 9.27 17.45
CA ASP A 218 11.83 8.41 18.62
C ASP A 218 12.02 9.17 19.95
N ALA A 219 13.04 10.03 20.02
CA ALA A 219 13.25 10.89 21.19
C ALA A 219 12.06 11.84 21.40
N ASP A 220 11.62 12.55 20.37
CA ASP A 220 10.44 13.42 20.39
C ASP A 220 9.16 12.65 20.77
N ALA A 221 8.95 11.47 20.16
CA ALA A 221 7.79 10.62 20.43
C ALA A 221 7.76 10.09 21.87
N LYS A 222 8.91 9.73 22.43
CA LYS A 222 9.02 9.31 23.84
C LYS A 222 8.74 10.46 24.80
N ALA A 223 9.42 11.59 24.60
CA ALA A 223 9.33 12.75 25.49
C ALA A 223 7.89 13.31 25.57
N SER A 224 7.17 13.30 24.43
CA SER A 224 5.79 13.80 24.35
C SER A 224 4.70 12.81 24.81
N GLY A 225 5.05 11.56 25.09
CA GLY A 225 4.07 10.50 25.41
C GLY A 225 3.28 10.00 24.19
N PHE A 226 3.79 10.23 22.98
CA PHE A 226 3.14 9.85 21.71
C PHE A 226 2.80 8.35 21.67
N TYR A 227 3.72 7.47 22.05
CA TYR A 227 3.48 6.03 22.06
C TYR A 227 2.38 5.58 23.03
N LYS A 228 2.22 6.29 24.17
CA LYS A 228 1.14 6.00 25.12
C LYS A 228 -0.22 6.35 24.51
N LYS A 229 -0.28 7.45 23.78
CA LYS A 229 -1.52 7.93 23.14
C LYS A 229 -1.89 7.14 21.87
N TYR A 230 -0.87 6.69 21.14
CA TYR A 230 -1.01 6.00 19.86
C TYR A 230 -0.24 4.67 19.86
N PRO A 231 -0.74 3.64 20.57
CA PRO A 231 0.01 2.40 20.85
C PRO A 231 0.21 1.48 19.62
N TYR A 232 -0.41 1.80 18.48
CA TYR A 232 -0.20 1.07 17.22
C TYR A 232 1.08 1.48 16.47
N PHE A 233 1.75 2.55 16.89
CA PHE A 233 3.08 2.86 16.40
C PHE A 233 4.16 2.08 17.15
N GLY A 234 5.05 1.44 16.38
CA GLY A 234 6.25 0.80 16.92
C GLY A 234 7.49 1.67 16.73
N LYS A 235 8.64 1.15 17.15
CA LYS A 235 9.96 1.79 16.95
C LYS A 235 10.66 1.17 15.75
N LEU A 236 11.34 1.97 14.96
CA LEU A 236 12.21 1.50 13.88
C LEU A 236 13.24 2.59 13.56
N ALA A 237 14.53 2.26 13.65
CA ALA A 237 15.58 3.17 13.23
C ALA A 237 15.87 3.02 11.72
N VAL A 238 16.22 4.14 11.08
CA VAL A 238 16.89 4.13 9.77
C VAL A 238 18.38 3.93 10.06
N PRO A 239 19.01 2.83 9.59
CA PRO A 239 20.41 2.54 9.94
C PRO A 239 21.40 3.55 9.37
N ALA A 240 22.51 3.74 10.06
CA ALA A 240 23.67 4.47 9.57
C ALA A 240 24.08 4.02 8.16
N GLY A 241 24.53 4.96 7.34
CA GLY A 241 24.96 4.69 5.96
C GLY A 241 23.83 4.36 4.98
N THR A 242 22.55 4.41 5.39
CA THR A 242 21.39 4.26 4.49
C THR A 242 21.36 5.34 3.43
N TYR A 243 21.73 6.55 3.79
CA TYR A 243 21.80 7.73 2.93
C TYR A 243 23.17 8.40 3.00
N ARG A 244 23.61 8.98 1.90
CA ARG A 244 24.89 9.70 1.83
C ARG A 244 24.93 10.82 2.87
N GLY A 245 25.98 10.83 3.69
CA GLY A 245 26.20 11.84 4.74
C GLY A 245 25.39 11.62 6.02
N VAL A 246 24.65 10.51 6.14
CA VAL A 246 23.96 10.10 7.38
C VAL A 246 24.65 8.87 7.94
N ASP A 247 25.75 9.09 8.68
CA ASP A 247 26.63 8.04 9.20
C ASP A 247 26.27 7.59 10.63
N TYR A 248 25.04 7.84 11.03
CA TYR A 248 24.46 7.50 12.34
C TYR A 248 23.10 6.84 12.16
N ASP A 249 22.70 6.02 13.12
CA ASP A 249 21.34 5.52 13.20
C ASP A 249 20.38 6.68 13.49
N SER A 250 19.28 6.76 12.73
CA SER A 250 18.21 7.75 12.99
C SER A 250 17.00 7.02 13.58
N PRO A 251 16.84 7.06 14.93
CA PRO A 251 15.70 6.43 15.59
C PRO A 251 14.39 7.11 15.22
N SER A 252 13.34 6.32 15.05
CA SER A 252 12.04 6.83 14.64
C SER A 252 10.91 5.92 15.12
N PHE A 253 9.69 6.35 14.89
CA PHE A 253 8.50 5.51 14.99
C PHE A 253 8.06 5.04 13.61
N GLN A 254 7.35 3.91 13.59
CA GLN A 254 6.86 3.27 12.39
C GLN A 254 5.40 2.83 12.50
N ASP A 255 4.77 2.64 11.36
CA ASP A 255 3.53 1.87 11.20
C ASP A 255 3.79 0.67 10.28
N SER A 256 2.97 -0.36 10.38
CA SER A 256 3.02 -1.55 9.53
C SER A 256 2.30 -1.29 8.21
N ALA A 257 2.95 -1.57 7.09
CA ALA A 257 2.30 -1.63 5.79
C ALA A 257 1.63 -2.99 5.62
N LEU A 258 0.31 -3.00 5.47
CA LEU A 258 -0.48 -4.19 5.27
C LEU A 258 -0.96 -4.29 3.82
N TRP A 259 -0.86 -5.46 3.23
CA TRP A 259 -1.66 -5.82 2.08
C TRP A 259 -3.08 -6.10 2.57
N VAL A 260 -4.05 -5.40 2.01
CA VAL A 260 -5.47 -5.55 2.35
C VAL A 260 -6.29 -5.86 1.09
N ALA A 261 -7.46 -6.46 1.30
CA ALA A 261 -8.43 -6.73 0.26
C ALA A 261 -9.84 -6.28 0.68
N ASN A 262 -10.67 -5.93 -0.29
CA ASN A 262 -12.10 -5.76 -0.06
C ASN A 262 -12.73 -7.12 0.26
N SER A 263 -13.65 -7.16 1.22
CA SER A 263 -14.33 -8.38 1.68
C SER A 263 -15.08 -9.17 0.60
N LYS A 264 -15.38 -8.54 -0.55
CA LYS A 264 -16.07 -9.16 -1.69
C LYS A 264 -15.12 -9.80 -2.71
N VAL A 265 -13.81 -9.66 -2.56
CA VAL A 265 -12.84 -10.33 -3.42
C VAL A 265 -12.96 -11.84 -3.20
N SER A 266 -12.83 -12.63 -4.26
CA SER A 266 -12.87 -14.09 -4.16
C SER A 266 -11.80 -14.61 -3.19
N ALA A 267 -12.19 -15.52 -2.29
CA ALA A 267 -11.24 -16.16 -1.38
C ALA A 267 -10.15 -16.91 -2.13
N ASP A 268 -10.51 -17.54 -3.26
CA ASP A 268 -9.56 -18.27 -4.11
C ASP A 268 -8.54 -17.33 -4.77
N ALA A 269 -8.96 -16.14 -5.19
CA ALA A 269 -8.06 -15.15 -5.78
C ALA A 269 -7.01 -14.65 -4.74
N VAL A 270 -7.45 -14.35 -3.52
CA VAL A 270 -6.53 -13.94 -2.44
C VAL A 270 -5.59 -15.08 -2.07
N TYR A 271 -6.12 -16.28 -1.88
CA TYR A 271 -5.33 -17.49 -1.58
C TYR A 271 -4.28 -17.76 -2.68
N LYS A 272 -4.69 -17.72 -3.95
CA LYS A 272 -3.81 -17.98 -5.11
C LYS A 272 -2.68 -16.96 -5.19
N LEU A 273 -2.96 -15.66 -4.97
CA LEU A 273 -1.91 -14.64 -4.95
C LEU A 273 -0.92 -14.85 -3.80
N LEU A 274 -1.39 -15.15 -2.59
CA LEU A 274 -0.51 -15.48 -1.47
C LEU A 274 0.35 -16.70 -1.76
N SER A 275 -0.25 -17.76 -2.31
CA SER A 275 0.45 -19.00 -2.66
C SER A 275 1.55 -18.81 -3.71
N LEU A 276 1.44 -17.80 -4.59
CA LEU A 276 2.47 -17.46 -5.55
C LEU A 276 3.54 -16.53 -4.96
N ILE A 277 3.13 -15.52 -4.18
CA ILE A 277 4.06 -14.50 -3.65
C ILE A 277 4.87 -15.03 -2.46
N TYR A 278 4.30 -15.88 -1.61
CA TYR A 278 4.99 -16.42 -0.42
C TYR A 278 5.66 -17.78 -0.69
N THR A 279 6.15 -18.00 -1.91
CA THR A 279 7.17 -19.00 -2.26
C THR A 279 8.57 -18.39 -2.19
N ASP A 280 9.62 -19.20 -2.18
CA ASP A 280 11.00 -18.71 -2.21
C ASP A 280 11.27 -17.84 -3.45
N GLU A 281 10.77 -18.25 -4.63
CA GLU A 281 10.88 -17.48 -5.87
C GLU A 281 10.08 -16.18 -5.83
N GLY A 282 8.85 -16.21 -5.29
CA GLY A 282 8.00 -15.03 -5.16
C GLY A 282 8.58 -14.01 -4.19
N LEU A 283 9.07 -14.44 -3.04
CA LEU A 283 9.76 -13.59 -2.08
C LEU A 283 11.07 -13.03 -2.65
N LYS A 284 11.85 -13.85 -3.37
CA LYS A 284 13.06 -13.40 -4.09
C LYS A 284 12.74 -12.37 -5.15
N HIS A 285 11.64 -12.57 -5.91
CA HIS A 285 11.15 -11.58 -6.88
C HIS A 285 10.80 -10.25 -6.19
N MET A 286 10.02 -10.27 -5.10
CA MET A 286 9.66 -9.07 -4.36
C MET A 286 10.90 -8.38 -3.77
N TYR A 287 11.83 -9.12 -3.19
CA TYR A 287 13.11 -8.57 -2.72
C TYR A 287 13.90 -7.88 -3.84
N GLY A 288 13.88 -8.43 -5.05
CA GLY A 288 14.48 -7.79 -6.23
C GLY A 288 13.86 -6.45 -6.61
N GLN A 289 12.57 -6.24 -6.30
CA GLN A 289 11.90 -4.95 -6.54
C GLN A 289 12.35 -3.87 -5.53
N LYS A 290 12.53 -4.25 -4.26
CA LYS A 290 13.03 -3.35 -3.22
C LYS A 290 13.60 -4.14 -2.04
N LYS A 291 14.78 -3.75 -1.56
CA LYS A 291 15.48 -4.43 -0.46
C LYS A 291 14.65 -4.57 0.82
N THR A 292 13.76 -3.62 1.11
CA THR A 292 12.89 -3.68 2.29
C THR A 292 12.00 -4.94 2.32
N PHE A 293 11.67 -5.51 1.16
CA PHE A 293 10.83 -6.71 1.07
C PHE A 293 11.54 -8.00 1.50
N LYS A 294 12.83 -7.94 1.85
CA LYS A 294 13.52 -9.00 2.61
C LYS A 294 12.84 -9.28 3.96
N LYS A 295 12.04 -8.32 4.46
CA LYS A 295 11.25 -8.50 5.69
C LYS A 295 9.99 -9.34 5.48
N MET A 296 9.53 -9.51 4.24
CA MET A 296 8.42 -10.40 3.91
C MET A 296 8.88 -11.85 4.05
N SER A 297 8.16 -12.63 4.83
CA SER A 297 8.40 -14.07 5.00
C SER A 297 7.12 -14.75 5.50
N LEU A 298 7.07 -16.08 5.49
CA LEU A 298 5.97 -16.82 6.11
C LEU A 298 5.84 -16.46 7.60
N GLN A 299 6.96 -16.29 8.33
CA GLN A 299 6.98 -15.99 9.76
C GLN A 299 6.43 -14.60 10.08
N THR A 300 6.57 -13.64 9.17
CA THR A 300 6.14 -12.25 9.40
C THR A 300 4.79 -11.92 8.78
N GLY A 301 4.38 -12.64 7.73
CA GLY A 301 3.24 -12.27 6.90
C GLY A 301 1.89 -12.22 7.64
N ALA A 302 1.74 -12.97 8.73
CA ALA A 302 0.54 -12.98 9.56
C ALA A 302 0.70 -12.17 10.88
N THR A 303 1.81 -11.42 11.05
CA THR A 303 2.07 -10.65 12.28
C THR A 303 1.54 -9.21 12.18
N ASN A 304 1.38 -8.55 13.33
CA ASN A 304 0.97 -7.13 13.42
C ASN A 304 -0.35 -6.80 12.66
N ILE A 305 -1.26 -7.74 12.62
CA ILE A 305 -2.56 -7.61 11.97
C ILE A 305 -3.58 -7.04 12.97
N VAL A 306 -4.19 -5.92 12.62
CA VAL A 306 -5.12 -5.15 13.48
C VAL A 306 -6.58 -5.21 13.00
N THR A 307 -6.88 -6.05 12.02
CA THR A 307 -8.22 -6.26 11.42
C THR A 307 -8.40 -7.74 11.10
N PRO A 308 -9.62 -8.27 10.99
CA PRO A 308 -9.84 -9.65 10.57
C PRO A 308 -9.15 -9.94 9.23
N PHE A 309 -8.67 -11.17 9.09
CA PHE A 309 -8.15 -11.64 7.82
C PHE A 309 -9.25 -11.81 6.78
N HIS A 310 -8.89 -11.60 5.52
CA HIS A 310 -9.72 -12.04 4.39
C HIS A 310 -9.79 -13.58 4.38
N PRO A 311 -10.96 -14.21 4.08
CA PRO A 311 -11.11 -15.67 4.17
C PRO A 311 -10.03 -16.46 3.40
N GLY A 312 -9.65 -16.00 2.20
CA GLY A 312 -8.56 -16.63 1.44
C GLY A 312 -7.18 -16.49 2.10
N ALA A 313 -6.95 -15.37 2.79
CA ALA A 313 -5.71 -15.17 3.54
C ALA A 313 -5.71 -15.99 4.82
N GLU A 314 -6.81 -16.04 5.55
CA GLU A 314 -6.94 -16.86 6.75
C GLU A 314 -6.67 -18.34 6.45
N LYS A 315 -7.28 -18.88 5.37
CA LYS A 315 -7.03 -20.24 4.88
C LYS A 315 -5.54 -20.45 4.62
N PHE A 316 -4.91 -19.57 3.85
CA PHE A 316 -3.48 -19.68 3.53
C PHE A 316 -2.59 -19.69 4.77
N TRP A 317 -2.80 -18.74 5.70
CA TRP A 317 -1.97 -18.64 6.90
C TRP A 317 -2.18 -19.79 7.90
N LYS A 318 -3.40 -20.34 7.99
CA LYS A 318 -3.67 -21.57 8.77
C LYS A 318 -2.94 -22.78 8.18
N GLU A 319 -3.00 -22.98 6.87
CA GLU A 319 -2.29 -24.06 6.18
C GLU A 319 -0.75 -23.95 6.34
N LYS A 320 -0.23 -22.74 6.47
CA LYS A 320 1.20 -22.51 6.74
C LYS A 320 1.55 -22.58 8.23
N GLY A 321 0.59 -22.85 9.11
CA GLY A 321 0.81 -22.94 10.58
C GLY A 321 1.08 -21.58 11.23
N MET A 322 0.78 -20.47 10.56
CA MET A 322 1.02 -19.11 11.06
C MET A 322 -0.19 -18.53 11.83
N LEU A 323 -1.35 -19.16 11.72
CA LEU A 323 -2.56 -18.90 12.50
C LEU A 323 -3.07 -20.19 13.13
N LYS A 324 -3.71 -20.06 14.31
CA LYS A 324 -4.38 -21.17 15.03
C LYS A 324 -5.78 -21.43 14.49
#